data_d9da6cc4df31065870a3f970b8adcd50
#
_entry.id   d9da6cc4df31065870a3f970b8adcd50
#
_cell.length_a   1.000
_cell.length_b   1.000
_cell.length_c   1.000
_cell.angle_alpha   90.00
_cell.angle_beta   90.00
_cell.angle_gamma   90.00
#
_symmetry.space_group_name_H-M   'P 1'
#
loop_
_entity.id
_entity.type
_entity.pdbx_description
1 polymer ?
#
loop_
_entity_poly.entity_id
_entity_poly.type
_entity_poly.pdbx_seq_one_letter_code
_entity_poly.pdbx_strand_id
1 'polypeptide(L)'
;MTAEHVYPAGPGSVPADLTRPTSAYRTHAWLAMAGLTLFVLLYLALASWFTWTAYRLFASLAHGGDPLWTFVAGVCSAFLAVFMWKALVFIKHRHAIDDIEVTAEEQPRLFEFINRLADEAGAPRAHRVFLSPRVNAAVFYDLSVLNLLFPSRKNLEIGLGLVN
;
A
#
# COMPACT_ATOMS: atom_id res chain seq x y z
N MET A 1 -14.49 -37.29 7.27
CA MET A 1 -15.30 -36.29 6.56
C MET A 1 -14.59 -36.02 5.25
N THR A 2 -15.16 -36.48 4.15
CA THR A 2 -14.58 -36.34 2.82
C THR A 2 -14.55 -34.87 2.40
N ALA A 3 -13.48 -34.46 1.73
CA ALA A 3 -13.19 -33.09 1.29
C ALA A 3 -14.28 -32.45 0.37
N GLU A 4 -15.29 -33.22 0.02
CA GLU A 4 -16.33 -32.90 -0.96
C GLU A 4 -17.40 -31.88 -0.47
N HIS A 5 -17.42 -31.60 0.84
CA HIS A 5 -18.46 -30.72 1.45
C HIS A 5 -17.95 -29.35 1.92
N VAL A 6 -16.70 -28.97 1.60
CA VAL A 6 -16.12 -27.69 2.04
C VAL A 6 -16.54 -26.54 1.13
N TYR A 7 -16.87 -26.82 -0.13
CA TYR A 7 -17.27 -25.81 -1.09
C TYR A 7 -18.68 -26.09 -1.64
N PRO A 8 -19.50 -25.07 -1.85
CA PRO A 8 -20.73 -25.21 -2.64
C PRO A 8 -20.36 -25.65 -4.06
N ALA A 9 -21.26 -26.40 -4.70
CA ALA A 9 -21.07 -26.83 -6.08
C ALA A 9 -20.81 -25.59 -6.95
N GLY A 10 -19.70 -25.60 -7.67
CA GLY A 10 -19.32 -24.54 -8.58
C GLY A 10 -20.29 -24.45 -9.77
N PRO A 11 -20.31 -23.33 -10.50
CA PRO A 11 -21.09 -23.19 -11.72
C PRO A 11 -20.68 -24.24 -12.75
N GLY A 12 -21.64 -24.87 -13.43
CA GLY A 12 -21.39 -25.96 -14.37
C GLY A 12 -20.57 -25.57 -15.61
N SER A 13 -20.44 -24.29 -15.90
CA SER A 13 -19.53 -23.76 -16.94
C SER A 13 -19.09 -22.34 -16.59
N VAL A 14 -17.80 -22.07 -16.69
CA VAL A 14 -17.22 -20.74 -16.53
C VAL A 14 -16.65 -20.32 -17.90
N PRO A 15 -17.00 -19.13 -18.43
CA PRO A 15 -16.39 -18.63 -19.66
C PRO A 15 -14.89 -18.54 -19.55
N ALA A 16 -14.15 -19.07 -20.53
CA ALA A 16 -12.67 -19.14 -20.50
C ALA A 16 -12.00 -17.76 -20.58
N ASP A 17 -12.75 -16.72 -20.90
CA ASP A 17 -12.29 -15.32 -21.04
C ASP A 17 -12.60 -14.44 -19.83
N LEU A 18 -13.26 -15.00 -18.78
CA LEU A 18 -13.69 -14.24 -17.61
C LEU A 18 -12.53 -13.52 -16.90
N THR A 19 -11.34 -14.13 -16.92
CA THR A 19 -10.14 -13.57 -16.30
C THR A 19 -9.26 -12.76 -17.24
N ARG A 20 -9.63 -12.67 -18.54
CA ARG A 20 -8.82 -11.93 -19.51
C ARG A 20 -9.11 -10.43 -19.43
N PRO A 21 -8.11 -9.60 -19.11
CA PRO A 21 -8.29 -8.16 -19.07
C PRO A 21 -8.59 -7.63 -20.48
N THR A 22 -9.65 -6.85 -20.61
CA THR A 22 -10.00 -6.17 -21.87
C THR A 22 -8.92 -5.16 -22.27
N SER A 23 -8.85 -4.81 -23.57
CA SER A 23 -7.93 -3.76 -24.06
C SER A 23 -8.17 -2.41 -23.38
N ALA A 24 -9.44 -2.05 -23.17
CA ALA A 24 -9.82 -0.84 -22.42
C ALA A 24 -9.28 -0.85 -21.00
N TYR A 25 -9.42 -1.97 -20.27
CA TYR A 25 -8.85 -2.12 -18.92
C TYR A 25 -7.33 -1.90 -18.91
N ARG A 26 -6.61 -2.52 -19.86
CA ARG A 26 -5.15 -2.35 -19.98
C ARG A 26 -4.77 -0.89 -20.21
N THR A 27 -5.47 -0.19 -21.10
CA THR A 27 -5.21 1.23 -21.36
C THR A 27 -5.42 2.08 -20.10
N HIS A 28 -6.55 1.88 -19.39
CA HIS A 28 -6.81 2.61 -18.15
C HIS A 28 -5.79 2.27 -17.05
N ALA A 29 -5.38 1.01 -16.94
CA ALA A 29 -4.34 0.60 -16.00
C ALA A 29 -3.00 1.30 -16.32
N TRP A 30 -2.58 1.35 -17.59
CA TRP A 30 -1.36 2.07 -17.99
C TRP A 30 -1.45 3.58 -17.74
N LEU A 31 -2.60 4.20 -18.03
CA LEU A 31 -2.82 5.63 -17.73
C LEU A 31 -2.77 5.91 -16.24
N ALA A 32 -3.37 5.06 -15.41
CA ALA A 32 -3.30 5.17 -13.96
C ALA A 32 -1.85 5.03 -13.45
N MET A 33 -1.10 4.05 -13.93
CA MET A 33 0.31 3.87 -13.59
C MET A 33 1.15 5.07 -14.03
N ALA A 34 0.97 5.56 -15.25
CA ALA A 34 1.69 6.74 -15.75
C ALA A 34 1.37 7.99 -14.91
N GLY A 35 0.07 8.20 -14.59
CA GLY A 35 -0.37 9.31 -13.74
C GLY A 35 0.24 9.24 -12.32
N LEU A 36 0.24 8.05 -11.71
CA LEU A 36 0.86 7.86 -10.40
C LEU A 36 2.37 8.10 -10.44
N THR A 37 3.05 7.58 -11.46
CA THR A 37 4.48 7.79 -11.65
C THR A 37 4.80 9.28 -11.82
N LEU A 38 4.05 9.98 -12.67
CA LEU A 38 4.20 11.42 -12.87
C LEU A 38 3.97 12.19 -11.56
N PHE A 39 2.92 11.83 -10.80
CA PHE A 39 2.68 12.45 -9.49
C PHE A 39 3.84 12.28 -8.54
N VAL A 40 4.41 11.07 -8.42
CA VAL A 40 5.57 10.81 -7.56
C VAL A 40 6.79 11.61 -8.01
N LEU A 41 7.05 11.67 -9.31
CA LEU A 41 8.18 12.45 -9.87
C LEU A 41 8.02 13.96 -9.59
N LEU A 42 6.82 14.50 -9.79
CA LEU A 42 6.52 15.90 -9.47
C LEU A 42 6.66 16.19 -7.98
N TYR A 43 6.21 15.27 -7.13
CA TYR A 43 6.36 15.40 -5.68
C TYR A 43 7.83 15.42 -5.25
N LEU A 44 8.65 14.52 -5.79
CA LEU A 44 10.10 14.48 -5.52
C LEU A 44 10.81 15.72 -6.06
N ALA A 45 10.43 16.20 -7.24
CA ALA A 45 10.96 17.42 -7.81
C ALA A 45 10.64 18.63 -6.92
N LEU A 46 9.42 18.73 -6.40
CA LEU A 46 9.00 19.81 -5.53
C LEU A 46 9.70 19.75 -4.15
N ALA A 47 9.83 18.58 -3.57
CA ALA A 47 10.57 18.38 -2.31
C ALA A 47 12.05 18.77 -2.46
N SER A 48 12.67 18.38 -3.57
CA SER A 48 14.04 18.74 -3.90
C SER A 48 14.20 20.24 -4.15
N TRP A 49 13.21 20.85 -4.82
CA TRP A 49 13.18 22.30 -5.04
C TRP A 49 13.16 23.08 -3.74
N PHE A 50 12.29 22.73 -2.78
CA PHE A 50 12.23 23.38 -1.48
C PHE A 50 13.51 23.18 -0.69
N THR A 51 14.09 21.98 -0.74
CA THR A 51 15.40 21.71 -0.11
C THR A 51 16.50 22.59 -0.67
N TRP A 52 16.58 22.69 -2.00
CA TRP A 52 17.55 23.54 -2.69
C TRP A 52 17.34 25.02 -2.38
N THR A 53 16.08 25.48 -2.41
CA THR A 53 15.73 26.86 -2.10
C THR A 53 16.09 27.23 -0.67
N ALA A 54 15.80 26.36 0.30
CA ALA A 54 16.21 26.57 1.69
C ALA A 54 17.73 26.70 1.82
N TYR A 55 18.47 25.77 1.20
CA TYR A 55 19.92 25.82 1.20
C TYR A 55 20.47 27.12 0.62
N ARG A 56 19.97 27.55 -0.54
CA ARG A 56 20.40 28.80 -1.19
C ARG A 56 20.10 30.02 -0.35
N LEU A 57 18.92 30.11 0.27
CA LEU A 57 18.53 31.22 1.11
C LEU A 57 19.42 31.32 2.36
N PHE A 58 19.69 30.21 3.03
CA PHE A 58 20.62 30.22 4.18
C PHE A 58 22.06 30.54 3.77
N ALA A 59 22.52 30.03 2.64
CA ALA A 59 23.85 30.38 2.12
C ALA A 59 23.96 31.88 1.78
N SER A 60 22.89 32.52 1.27
CA SER A 60 22.88 33.96 0.93
C SER A 60 22.93 34.87 2.14
N LEU A 61 22.49 34.42 3.33
CA LEU A 61 22.64 35.19 4.57
C LEU A 61 24.11 35.54 4.89
N ALA A 62 25.04 34.67 4.49
CA ALA A 62 26.46 34.90 4.67
C ALA A 62 27.05 35.97 3.69
N HIS A 63 26.28 36.38 2.66
CA HIS A 63 26.73 37.26 1.58
C HIS A 63 26.03 38.62 1.54
N GLY A 64 25.27 39.02 2.62
CA GLY A 64 24.80 40.38 2.80
C GLY A 64 23.47 40.76 2.14
N GLY A 65 22.57 39.82 1.95
CA GLY A 65 21.13 40.08 1.58
C GLY A 65 20.34 40.67 2.74
N ASP A 66 19.07 41.08 2.48
CA ASP A 66 18.13 41.48 3.55
C ASP A 66 17.97 40.28 4.54
N PRO A 67 18.50 40.40 5.77
CA PRO A 67 18.63 39.24 6.65
C PRO A 67 17.27 38.70 7.12
N LEU A 68 16.28 39.58 7.31
CA LEU A 68 14.99 39.18 7.87
C LEU A 68 14.16 38.37 6.86
N TRP A 69 13.96 38.90 5.66
CA TRP A 69 13.17 38.22 4.63
C TRP A 69 13.83 36.92 4.15
N THR A 70 15.14 36.94 3.97
CA THR A 70 15.89 35.75 3.56
C THR A 70 15.83 34.65 4.61
N PHE A 71 15.92 35.02 5.89
CA PHE A 71 15.81 34.08 7.00
C PHE A 71 14.39 33.47 7.08
N VAL A 72 13.35 34.30 7.04
CA VAL A 72 11.95 33.82 7.10
C VAL A 72 11.63 32.92 5.90
N ALA A 73 11.99 33.33 4.69
CA ALA A 73 11.79 32.51 3.50
C ALA A 73 12.57 31.19 3.55
N GLY A 74 13.81 31.22 4.07
CA GLY A 74 14.62 30.03 4.29
C GLY A 74 13.98 29.04 5.26
N VAL A 75 13.49 29.52 6.41
CA VAL A 75 12.79 28.71 7.41
C VAL A 75 11.50 28.11 6.84
N CYS A 76 10.69 28.90 6.12
CA CYS A 76 9.47 28.40 5.49
C CYS A 76 9.79 27.29 4.46
N SER A 77 10.79 27.51 3.61
CA SER A 77 11.22 26.52 2.61
C SER A 77 11.75 25.25 3.27
N ALA A 78 12.57 25.37 4.32
CA ALA A 78 13.06 24.24 5.09
C ALA A 78 11.94 23.46 5.76
N PHE A 79 10.97 24.14 6.35
CA PHE A 79 9.80 23.51 6.95
C PHE A 79 8.99 22.69 5.93
N LEU A 80 8.71 23.27 4.76
CA LEU A 80 8.04 22.56 3.67
C LEU A 80 8.84 21.35 3.19
N ALA A 81 10.15 21.50 3.00
CA ALA A 81 11.02 20.40 2.62
C ALA A 81 10.96 19.26 3.64
N VAL A 82 11.15 19.57 4.92
CA VAL A 82 11.08 18.56 6.01
C VAL A 82 9.72 17.89 6.06
N PHE A 83 8.63 18.65 5.93
CA PHE A 83 7.28 18.10 5.93
C PHE A 83 7.05 17.14 4.77
N MET A 84 7.51 17.50 3.56
CA MET A 84 7.39 16.66 2.38
C MET A 84 8.24 15.39 2.50
N TRP A 85 9.49 15.50 2.92
CA TRP A 85 10.36 14.33 3.14
C TRP A 85 9.83 13.41 4.24
N LYS A 86 9.29 13.99 5.32
CA LYS A 86 8.65 13.23 6.40
C LYS A 86 7.47 12.39 5.89
N ALA A 87 6.64 12.93 5.00
CA ALA A 87 5.51 12.21 4.42
C ALA A 87 5.94 10.99 3.61
N LEU A 88 7.11 11.05 2.94
CA LEU A 88 7.67 9.91 2.20
C LEU A 88 8.26 8.82 3.11
N VAL A 89 8.94 9.24 4.19
CA VAL A 89 9.66 8.31 5.07
C VAL A 89 8.74 7.66 6.10
N PHE A 90 7.76 8.42 6.62
CA PHE A 90 6.89 7.98 7.71
C PHE A 90 5.49 7.60 7.21
N ILE A 91 5.41 6.73 6.21
CA ILE A 91 4.15 6.06 5.87
C ILE A 91 3.85 5.04 6.97
N LYS A 92 3.21 5.50 8.05
CA LYS A 92 2.69 4.58 9.08
C LYS A 92 1.43 3.91 8.54
N HIS A 93 1.48 2.61 8.29
CA HIS A 93 0.27 1.79 8.25
C HIS A 93 -0.33 1.79 9.66
N ARG A 94 -1.47 2.45 9.81
CA ARG A 94 -2.37 2.14 10.90
C ARG A 94 -3.08 0.84 10.50
N HIS A 95 -2.59 -0.31 10.99
CA HIS A 95 -3.50 -1.41 11.24
C HIS A 95 -4.61 -0.82 12.13
N ALA A 96 -5.87 -1.02 11.75
CA ALA A 96 -6.94 -0.58 12.62
C ALA A 96 -6.69 -1.23 13.98
N ILE A 97 -6.82 -0.46 15.03
CA ILE A 97 -6.54 -0.88 16.44
C ILE A 97 -7.36 -2.12 16.83
N ASP A 98 -8.39 -2.44 16.02
CA ASP A 98 -9.35 -3.51 16.25
C ASP A 98 -9.04 -4.80 15.46
N ASP A 99 -7.96 -4.86 14.67
CA ASP A 99 -7.60 -6.04 13.89
C ASP A 99 -6.79 -7.02 14.75
N ILE A 100 -7.29 -8.24 14.92
CA ILE A 100 -6.65 -9.30 15.70
C ILE A 100 -5.85 -10.18 14.74
N GLU A 101 -4.54 -10.27 14.94
CA GLU A 101 -3.72 -11.23 14.20
C GLU A 101 -3.99 -12.64 14.74
N VAL A 102 -4.22 -13.57 13.83
CA VAL A 102 -4.49 -14.99 14.15
C VAL A 102 -3.36 -15.85 13.60
N THR A 103 -2.94 -16.82 14.40
CA THR A 103 -1.87 -17.75 14.01
C THR A 103 -2.42 -19.12 13.61
N ALA A 104 -1.62 -19.89 12.85
CA ALA A 104 -1.98 -21.26 12.46
C ALA A 104 -2.11 -22.21 13.67
N GLU A 105 -1.43 -21.90 14.78
CA GLU A 105 -1.50 -22.67 16.03
C GLU A 105 -2.84 -22.46 16.74
N GLU A 106 -3.38 -21.24 16.69
CA GLU A 106 -4.66 -20.89 17.31
C GLU A 106 -5.85 -21.35 16.48
N GLN A 107 -5.76 -21.27 15.15
CA GLN A 107 -6.85 -21.58 14.24
C GLN A 107 -6.41 -22.48 13.06
N PRO A 108 -6.00 -23.73 13.30
CA PRO A 108 -5.42 -24.59 12.28
C PRO A 108 -6.39 -24.88 11.12
N ARG A 109 -7.69 -25.03 11.39
CA ARG A 109 -8.70 -25.27 10.34
C ARG A 109 -8.88 -24.09 9.40
N LEU A 110 -8.79 -22.85 9.92
CA LEU A 110 -8.87 -21.65 9.12
C LEU A 110 -7.67 -21.56 8.16
N PHE A 111 -6.47 -21.83 8.67
CA PHE A 111 -5.25 -21.79 7.85
C PHE A 111 -5.21 -22.92 6.82
N GLU A 112 -5.69 -24.13 7.17
CA GLU A 112 -5.83 -25.21 6.21
C GLU A 112 -6.76 -24.82 5.05
N PHE A 113 -7.93 -24.24 5.36
CA PHE A 113 -8.87 -23.75 4.37
C PHE A 113 -8.28 -22.65 3.47
N ILE A 114 -7.67 -21.62 4.06
CA ILE A 114 -7.07 -20.49 3.31
C ILE A 114 -5.94 -20.97 2.41
N ASN A 115 -5.06 -21.84 2.93
CA ASN A 115 -3.92 -22.35 2.17
C ASN A 115 -4.39 -23.23 1.00
N ARG A 116 -5.39 -24.08 1.23
CA ARG A 116 -5.99 -24.89 0.19
C ARG A 116 -6.64 -24.04 -0.90
N LEU A 117 -7.40 -23.01 -0.50
CA LEU A 117 -8.01 -22.08 -1.43
C LEU A 117 -6.95 -21.33 -2.27
N ALA A 118 -5.86 -20.90 -1.63
CA ALA A 118 -4.75 -20.25 -2.32
C ALA A 118 -4.08 -21.19 -3.34
N ASP A 119 -3.83 -22.45 -2.96
CA ASP A 119 -3.22 -23.45 -3.83
C ASP A 119 -4.12 -23.79 -5.03
N GLU A 120 -5.42 -23.99 -4.81
CA GLU A 120 -6.41 -24.23 -5.87
C GLU A 120 -6.56 -23.03 -6.84
N ALA A 121 -6.46 -21.80 -6.30
CA ALA A 121 -6.50 -20.57 -7.09
C ALA A 121 -5.15 -20.23 -7.79
N GLY A 122 -4.09 -20.98 -7.55
CA GLY A 122 -2.74 -20.67 -8.02
C GLY A 122 -2.20 -19.34 -7.46
N ALA A 123 -2.71 -18.91 -6.28
CA ALA A 123 -2.34 -17.66 -5.64
C ALA A 123 -1.28 -17.88 -4.54
N PRO A 124 -0.41 -16.91 -4.27
CA PRO A 124 0.52 -17.00 -3.16
C PRO A 124 -0.23 -17.03 -1.82
N ARG A 125 0.20 -17.91 -0.92
CA ARG A 125 -0.36 -18.03 0.43
C ARG A 125 -0.19 -16.74 1.23
N ALA A 126 -1.15 -16.44 2.09
CA ALA A 126 -1.09 -15.29 2.98
C ALA A 126 0.06 -15.45 3.99
N HIS A 127 0.80 -14.37 4.22
CA HIS A 127 1.89 -14.37 5.21
C HIS A 127 1.36 -14.20 6.63
N ARG A 128 0.40 -13.30 6.82
CA ARG A 128 -0.29 -13.04 8.08
C ARG A 128 -1.79 -12.94 7.80
N VAL A 129 -2.59 -13.39 8.77
CA VAL A 129 -4.06 -13.34 8.69
C VAL A 129 -4.56 -12.49 9.85
N PHE A 130 -5.43 -11.54 9.54
CA PHE A 130 -6.04 -10.64 10.51
C PHE A 130 -7.55 -10.81 10.50
N LEU A 131 -8.16 -10.80 11.68
CA LEU A 131 -9.60 -10.76 11.85
C LEU A 131 -10.03 -9.34 12.20
N SER A 132 -11.00 -8.82 11.48
CA SER A 132 -11.56 -7.47 11.66
C SER A 132 -13.05 -7.56 12.00
N PRO A 133 -13.60 -6.65 12.83
CA PRO A 133 -15.04 -6.60 13.09
C PRO A 133 -15.84 -6.09 11.88
N ARG A 134 -15.20 -5.68 10.81
CA ARG A 134 -15.82 -5.11 9.61
C ARG A 134 -16.47 -6.17 8.74
N VAL A 135 -17.41 -5.74 7.87
CA VAL A 135 -18.00 -6.57 6.82
C VAL A 135 -17.16 -6.42 5.55
N ASN A 136 -15.91 -6.91 5.56
CA ASN A 136 -15.00 -6.81 4.42
C ASN A 136 -13.95 -7.92 4.47
N ALA A 137 -13.41 -8.28 3.31
CA ALA A 137 -12.19 -9.07 3.20
C ALA A 137 -11.22 -8.33 2.28
N ALA A 138 -9.98 -8.22 2.70
CA ALA A 138 -8.97 -7.49 1.95
C ALA A 138 -7.62 -8.22 1.96
N VAL A 139 -6.93 -8.13 0.84
CA VAL A 139 -5.51 -8.50 0.76
C VAL A 139 -4.72 -7.21 0.72
N PHE A 140 -3.78 -7.06 1.62
CA PHE A 140 -2.96 -5.87 1.69
C PHE A 140 -1.48 -6.21 1.82
N TYR A 141 -0.65 -5.25 1.49
CA TYR A 141 0.81 -5.36 1.60
C TYR A 141 1.30 -4.50 2.75
N ASP A 142 2.34 -4.95 3.44
CA ASP A 142 3.08 -4.07 4.34
C ASP A 142 3.83 -3.03 3.48
N LEU A 143 3.26 -1.83 3.37
CA LEU A 143 3.85 -0.75 2.59
C LEU A 143 5.05 -0.16 3.35
N SER A 144 6.23 -0.44 2.86
CA SER A 144 7.46 0.29 3.17
C SER A 144 8.01 0.85 1.85
N VAL A 145 8.70 1.98 1.90
CA VAL A 145 9.38 2.53 0.70
C VAL A 145 10.33 1.48 0.10
N LEU A 146 10.92 0.64 0.96
CA LEU A 146 11.75 -0.49 0.54
C LEU A 146 10.95 -1.59 -0.17
N ASN A 147 9.69 -1.80 0.20
CA ASN A 147 8.81 -2.80 -0.41
C ASN A 147 8.27 -2.36 -1.78
N LEU A 148 8.45 -1.09 -2.15
CA LEU A 148 8.17 -0.62 -3.51
C LEU A 148 9.20 -1.18 -4.52
N LEU A 149 10.41 -1.48 -4.05
CA LEU A 149 11.52 -2.01 -4.86
C LEU A 149 11.66 -3.54 -4.75
N PHE A 150 11.06 -4.17 -3.72
CA PHE A 150 11.14 -5.60 -3.48
C PHE A 150 9.74 -6.21 -3.39
N PRO A 151 9.55 -7.47 -3.84
CA PRO A 151 8.26 -8.14 -3.72
C PRO A 151 7.85 -8.26 -2.25
N SER A 152 6.80 -7.55 -1.86
CA SER A 152 6.27 -7.55 -0.50
C SER A 152 5.37 -8.76 -0.26
N ARG A 153 5.35 -9.24 0.98
CA ARG A 153 4.49 -10.34 1.42
C ARG A 153 3.05 -9.87 1.53
N LYS A 154 2.12 -10.73 1.10
CA LYS A 154 0.68 -10.44 1.13
C LYS A 154 0.11 -10.84 2.47
N ASN A 155 -0.65 -9.95 3.09
CA ASN A 155 -1.43 -10.20 4.30
C ASN A 155 -2.91 -10.28 3.93
N LEU A 156 -3.67 -11.10 4.67
CA LEU A 156 -5.11 -11.28 4.47
C LEU A 156 -5.85 -10.72 5.67
N GLU A 157 -6.83 -9.86 5.43
CA GLU A 157 -7.81 -9.42 6.42
C GLU A 157 -9.16 -10.09 6.13
N ILE A 158 -9.75 -10.69 7.14
CA ILE A 158 -11.07 -11.33 7.07
C ILE A 158 -11.99 -10.62 8.04
N GLY A 159 -13.03 -9.99 7.50
CA GLY A 159 -14.05 -9.36 8.30
C GLY A 159 -15.04 -10.38 8.86
N LEU A 160 -15.18 -10.41 10.18
CA LEU A 160 -16.12 -11.33 10.87
C LEU A 160 -17.59 -11.08 10.48
N GLY A 161 -17.93 -9.87 10.04
CA GLY A 161 -19.25 -9.57 9.53
C GLY A 161 -19.62 -10.28 8.23
N LEU A 162 -18.67 -10.92 7.53
CA LEU A 162 -18.95 -11.77 6.37
C LEU A 162 -19.33 -13.21 6.75
N VAL A 163 -19.09 -13.61 7.99
CA VAL A 163 -19.20 -15.00 8.45
C VAL A 163 -20.52 -15.25 9.20
N ASN A 164 -21.35 -14.23 9.36
CA ASN A 164 -22.59 -14.30 10.13
C ASN A 164 -23.82 -14.56 9.26
#